data_2249a0853346525b7c7acdf843376c97
#
_entry.id   2249a0853346525b7c7acdf843376c97
#
_cell.length_a   1.000
_cell.length_b   1.000
_cell.length_c   1.000
_cell.angle_alpha   90.00
_cell.angle_beta   90.00
_cell.angle_gamma   90.00
#
_symmetry.space_group_name_H-M   'P 1'
#
loop_
_entity.id
_entity.type
_entity.pdbx_description
1 polymer ?
#
loop_
_entity_poly.entity_id
_entity_poly.type
_entity_poly.pdbx_seq_one_letter_code
_entity_poly.pdbx_strand_id
1 'polypeptide(L)'
;MMEQKCIGKVTATESKPTTCTSVYFWLSPDVIIRPFDLVRIEHISGDGSGKSYSYAIVRELSYITDSAGHLANYVSSDFGDITAQPMNERLGTTIAEADVLGNNRNIEMPIRDGARVEWAGPDEIRDALGVANLQQPIPGGYIQTSNKEEIRIDFEARYLVGPEAAHMNISGISGLASKTSYAMFLLSALQQRMPNDVSIILFNVKGPDLLAIDQPSTSLSDAQKDEWHKCGLDPEPLENVTYLYPYAKRQERCFTSSHAPKDVIEAQIQQDRAFNYYYDVETFKGGEAGNETDVGRDKMSLLFSDIDDPQSTMESCIQELGDIQAETWDKLREEIRAKTAKGQAGPKEIPVQSWRKFSRLIRTRTTHDVFSSLWPGEGRRQKLVVDAIKELRPGKILVVDIAPLPDYLQCLVFGDVIRTVFDAKLDLYESINREDLGRVVVFADELNKYAPSSTGSRDRTLTRWLLEVTERGRSLGVVLFGAEQFRSGIHSRVLGNCSTDVFGRTNPVELSKAADYKLFS
;
A
#
# COMPACT_ATOMS: atom_id res chain seq x y z
N MET A 1 11.94 20.67 -36.05
CA MET A 1 12.55 20.35 -34.74
C MET A 1 13.09 21.65 -34.19
N MET A 2 12.53 22.20 -33.12
CA MET A 2 13.15 23.33 -32.42
C MET A 2 14.50 22.84 -31.90
N GLU A 3 15.56 23.59 -32.14
CA GLU A 3 16.89 23.32 -31.60
C GLU A 3 16.77 23.38 -30.07
N GLN A 4 16.89 22.21 -29.37
CA GLN A 4 16.79 22.19 -27.93
C GLN A 4 17.93 23.00 -27.33
N LYS A 5 17.59 23.96 -26.46
CA LYS A 5 18.55 24.88 -25.87
C LYS A 5 19.50 24.11 -24.95
N CYS A 6 20.81 24.24 -25.21
CA CYS A 6 21.85 23.72 -24.34
C CYS A 6 21.72 24.41 -22.95
N ILE A 7 21.55 23.64 -21.89
CA ILE A 7 21.36 24.13 -20.52
C ILE A 7 22.66 24.06 -19.71
N GLY A 8 23.64 23.28 -20.15
CA GLY A 8 24.91 23.10 -19.44
C GLY A 8 25.87 22.20 -20.19
N LYS A 9 27.00 21.93 -19.60
CA LYS A 9 28.00 20.99 -20.13
C LYS A 9 28.54 20.10 -19.05
N VAL A 10 28.84 18.86 -19.39
CA VAL A 10 29.45 17.88 -18.51
C VAL A 10 30.82 18.37 -18.03
N THR A 11 31.11 18.14 -16.78
CA THR A 11 32.40 18.40 -16.17
C THR A 11 32.90 17.16 -15.43
N ALA A 12 34.16 16.80 -15.67
CA ALA A 12 34.82 15.69 -14.99
C ALA A 12 36.13 16.15 -14.37
N THR A 13 36.39 15.76 -13.15
CA THR A 13 37.63 16.05 -12.43
C THR A 13 38.21 14.77 -11.84
N GLU A 14 39.51 14.80 -11.41
CA GLU A 14 40.10 13.62 -10.74
C GLU A 14 39.35 13.22 -9.48
N SER A 15 38.82 14.20 -8.73
CA SER A 15 38.09 13.95 -7.48
C SER A 15 36.61 13.61 -7.69
N LYS A 16 36.05 14.05 -8.82
CA LYS A 16 34.65 13.80 -9.23
C LYS A 16 34.60 13.37 -10.70
N PRO A 17 35.02 12.14 -11.02
CA PRO A 17 34.98 11.63 -12.39
C PRO A 17 33.53 11.32 -12.79
N THR A 18 33.21 11.40 -14.07
CA THR A 18 32.01 10.78 -14.62
C THR A 18 32.16 9.27 -14.61
N THR A 19 31.07 8.56 -14.34
CA THR A 19 31.02 7.09 -14.36
C THR A 19 29.92 6.60 -15.29
N CYS A 20 29.71 5.29 -15.38
CA CYS A 20 28.56 4.74 -16.11
C CYS A 20 27.21 5.06 -15.42
N THR A 21 27.23 5.39 -14.13
CA THR A 21 26.04 5.60 -13.31
C THR A 21 25.87 7.02 -12.81
N SER A 22 26.90 7.87 -12.89
CA SER A 22 26.84 9.26 -12.41
C SER A 22 27.56 10.23 -13.33
N VAL A 23 27.02 11.44 -13.42
CA VAL A 23 27.55 12.54 -14.23
C VAL A 23 27.41 13.85 -13.48
N TYR A 24 28.40 14.74 -13.69
CA TYR A 24 28.39 16.11 -13.19
C TYR A 24 28.38 17.08 -14.35
N PHE A 25 27.61 18.16 -14.24
CA PHE A 25 27.59 19.20 -15.26
C PHE A 25 27.35 20.58 -14.65
N TRP A 26 27.97 21.59 -15.24
CA TRP A 26 27.71 22.96 -14.87
C TRP A 26 26.55 23.54 -15.68
N LEU A 27 25.78 24.43 -15.05
CA LEU A 27 24.60 25.07 -15.62
C LEU A 27 24.93 26.42 -16.23
N SER A 28 24.23 26.76 -17.28
CA SER A 28 24.17 28.14 -17.77
C SER A 28 23.53 29.04 -16.69
N PRO A 29 24.02 30.30 -16.50
CA PRO A 29 23.53 31.17 -15.42
C PRO A 29 22.02 31.43 -15.42
N ASP A 30 21.37 31.38 -16.58
CA ASP A 30 19.94 31.67 -16.73
C ASP A 30 19.05 30.42 -16.63
N VAL A 31 19.59 29.26 -16.33
CA VAL A 31 18.86 28.01 -16.26
C VAL A 31 18.44 27.70 -14.82
N ILE A 32 17.15 27.49 -14.64
CA ILE A 32 16.58 26.96 -13.39
C ILE A 32 16.31 25.48 -13.60
N ILE A 33 16.95 24.65 -12.79
CA ILE A 33 16.75 23.21 -12.71
C ILE A 33 16.57 22.81 -11.27
N ARG A 34 15.94 21.69 -11.00
CA ARG A 34 15.73 21.18 -9.63
C ARG A 34 16.02 19.68 -9.57
N PRO A 35 16.22 19.12 -8.37
CA PRO A 35 16.26 17.67 -8.20
C PRO A 35 15.04 16.99 -8.82
N PHE A 36 15.26 15.81 -9.40
CA PHE A 36 14.31 14.99 -10.16
C PHE A 36 13.99 15.49 -11.58
N ASP A 37 14.54 16.62 -12.05
CA ASP A 37 14.49 16.94 -13.48
C ASP A 37 15.30 15.94 -14.30
N LEU A 38 14.83 15.64 -15.50
CA LEU A 38 15.50 14.74 -16.43
C LEU A 38 16.16 15.52 -17.56
N VAL A 39 17.39 15.16 -17.82
CA VAL A 39 18.22 15.76 -18.87
C VAL A 39 18.69 14.68 -19.86
N ARG A 40 18.90 15.10 -21.10
CA ARG A 40 19.63 14.31 -22.08
C ARG A 40 21.02 14.87 -22.28
N ILE A 41 21.98 14.00 -22.48
CA ILE A 41 23.38 14.35 -22.60
C ILE A 41 23.94 13.71 -23.86
N GLU A 42 24.55 14.53 -24.76
CA GLU A 42 25.18 14.03 -25.97
C GLU A 42 26.30 13.04 -25.61
N HIS A 43 26.26 11.86 -26.22
CA HIS A 43 27.21 10.81 -25.98
C HIS A 43 27.91 10.39 -27.28
N ILE A 44 29.01 9.63 -27.16
CA ILE A 44 29.70 9.08 -28.32
C ILE A 44 28.82 8.10 -29.08
N SER A 45 28.98 8.07 -30.39
CA SER A 45 28.42 7.05 -31.27
C SER A 45 29.47 5.98 -31.50
N GLY A 46 29.20 4.72 -31.09
CA GLY A 46 30.15 3.63 -31.19
C GLY A 46 30.47 3.18 -32.63
N ASP A 47 29.56 3.47 -33.57
CA ASP A 47 29.60 3.00 -34.96
C ASP A 47 29.70 4.16 -36.00
N GLY A 48 29.81 5.39 -35.54
CA GLY A 48 29.84 6.58 -36.42
C GLY A 48 28.51 6.91 -37.08
N SER A 49 27.42 6.20 -36.82
CA SER A 49 26.11 6.32 -37.49
C SER A 49 25.19 7.41 -36.91
N GLY A 50 25.74 8.44 -36.28
CA GLY A 50 24.99 9.57 -35.74
C GLY A 50 25.15 9.78 -34.24
N LYS A 51 24.39 10.71 -33.68
CA LYS A 51 24.47 11.06 -32.24
C LYS A 51 23.77 10.03 -31.39
N SER A 52 24.37 9.68 -30.26
CA SER A 52 23.69 8.97 -29.17
C SER A 52 23.45 9.92 -28.01
N TYR A 53 22.49 9.60 -27.17
CA TYR A 53 22.13 10.39 -25.99
C TYR A 53 22.00 9.49 -24.78
N SER A 54 22.64 9.91 -23.68
CA SER A 54 22.40 9.34 -22.35
C SER A 54 21.41 10.20 -21.61
N TYR A 55 20.57 9.57 -20.81
CA TYR A 55 19.55 10.22 -19.98
C TYR A 55 19.96 10.17 -18.54
N ALA A 56 19.78 11.27 -17.83
CA ALA A 56 20.12 11.35 -16.41
C ALA A 56 19.06 12.13 -15.62
N ILE A 57 18.86 11.71 -14.38
CA ILE A 57 18.00 12.39 -13.42
C ILE A 57 18.85 13.20 -12.45
N VAL A 58 18.52 14.47 -12.27
CA VAL A 58 19.24 15.37 -11.36
C VAL A 58 18.98 14.95 -9.93
N ARG A 59 20.05 14.73 -9.15
CA ARG A 59 19.98 14.34 -7.75
C ARG A 59 20.21 15.51 -6.82
N GLU A 60 21.29 16.29 -7.06
CA GLU A 60 21.70 17.36 -6.18
C GLU A 60 22.25 18.55 -6.98
N LEU A 61 22.14 19.74 -6.40
CA LEU A 61 22.67 20.98 -6.93
C LEU A 61 23.62 21.61 -5.91
N SER A 62 24.81 21.98 -6.35
CA SER A 62 25.81 22.64 -5.53
C SER A 62 26.31 23.91 -6.20
N TYR A 63 26.39 25.01 -5.48
CA TYR A 63 27.04 26.24 -5.99
C TYR A 63 28.50 26.27 -5.53
N ILE A 64 29.40 26.37 -6.47
CA ILE A 64 30.85 26.44 -6.20
C ILE A 64 31.42 27.77 -6.65
N THR A 65 32.40 28.25 -5.94
CA THR A 65 33.14 29.48 -6.24
C THR A 65 34.62 29.22 -6.27
N ASP A 66 35.40 30.19 -6.73
CA ASP A 66 36.86 30.20 -6.71
C ASP A 66 37.48 30.33 -5.30
N SER A 67 36.68 30.46 -4.25
CA SER A 67 37.14 30.57 -2.87
C SER A 67 37.64 29.24 -2.31
N ALA A 68 38.84 29.26 -1.70
CA ALA A 68 39.42 28.09 -1.06
C ALA A 68 38.65 27.61 0.19
N GLY A 69 37.77 28.45 0.77
CA GLY A 69 36.98 28.10 1.95
C GLY A 69 36.12 29.26 2.46
N HIS A 70 35.21 28.97 3.40
CA HIS A 70 34.29 29.98 3.95
C HIS A 70 35.04 31.16 4.62
N LEU A 71 36.16 30.92 5.30
CA LEU A 71 36.94 31.97 5.91
C LEU A 71 37.59 32.89 4.87
N ALA A 72 38.13 32.30 3.79
CA ALA A 72 38.70 33.07 2.68
C ALA A 72 37.64 33.95 2.01
N ASN A 73 36.43 33.41 1.88
CA ASN A 73 35.27 34.16 1.38
C ASN A 73 34.89 35.33 2.29
N TYR A 74 34.80 35.08 3.61
CA TYR A 74 34.48 36.09 4.61
C TYR A 74 35.52 37.25 4.62
N VAL A 75 36.79 36.92 4.62
CA VAL A 75 37.88 37.93 4.63
C VAL A 75 37.86 38.76 3.34
N SER A 76 37.71 38.14 2.19
CA SER A 76 37.69 38.85 0.90
C SER A 76 36.40 39.62 0.61
N SER A 77 35.37 39.47 1.45
CA SER A 77 34.13 40.24 1.45
C SER A 77 34.12 41.25 2.60
N ASP A 78 35.21 41.98 2.78
CA ASP A 78 35.41 42.99 3.83
C ASP A 78 34.98 42.52 5.23
N PHE A 79 35.44 41.32 5.61
CA PHE A 79 35.11 40.70 6.89
C PHE A 79 33.60 40.56 7.12
N GLY A 80 32.86 40.31 6.06
CA GLY A 80 31.43 40.07 6.12
C GLY A 80 30.56 41.35 6.20
N ASP A 81 31.09 42.49 5.78
CA ASP A 81 30.29 43.70 5.64
C ASP A 81 29.25 43.53 4.53
N ILE A 82 27.98 43.34 4.92
CA ILE A 82 26.86 43.15 4.00
C ILE A 82 26.45 44.43 3.25
N THR A 83 27.01 45.58 3.64
CA THR A 83 26.72 46.88 3.00
C THR A 83 27.75 47.21 1.92
N ALA A 84 28.92 46.59 1.93
CA ALA A 84 29.94 46.77 0.94
C ALA A 84 29.50 46.18 -0.40
N GLN A 85 29.56 46.99 -1.48
CA GLN A 85 29.39 46.47 -2.82
C GLN A 85 30.73 45.95 -3.32
N PRO A 86 30.89 44.67 -3.65
CA PRO A 86 32.11 44.14 -4.20
C PRO A 86 32.44 44.80 -5.51
N MET A 87 33.72 45.25 -5.68
CA MET A 87 34.16 45.83 -6.93
C MET A 87 34.18 44.83 -8.10
N ASN A 88 34.31 43.54 -7.80
CA ASN A 88 34.29 42.45 -8.76
C ASN A 88 33.38 41.35 -8.27
N GLU A 89 32.51 40.84 -9.11
CA GLU A 89 31.72 39.63 -8.82
C GLU A 89 32.64 38.41 -8.76
N ARG A 90 32.44 37.55 -7.78
CA ARG A 90 33.16 36.29 -7.69
C ARG A 90 32.75 35.35 -8.81
N LEU A 91 33.73 34.70 -9.39
CA LEU A 91 33.47 33.61 -10.32
C LEU A 91 32.85 32.43 -9.54
N GLY A 92 31.71 31.99 -10.01
CA GLY A 92 31.01 30.84 -9.43
C GLY A 92 30.04 30.24 -10.45
N THR A 93 29.69 28.99 -10.22
CA THR A 93 28.74 28.28 -11.05
C THR A 93 27.98 27.23 -10.26
N THR A 94 26.78 26.92 -10.72
CA THR A 94 26.00 25.79 -10.17
C THR A 94 26.42 24.51 -10.89
N ILE A 95 26.79 23.51 -10.10
CA ILE A 95 27.06 22.13 -10.55
C ILE A 95 25.88 21.26 -10.19
N ALA A 96 25.35 20.54 -11.14
CA ALA A 96 24.38 19.48 -10.94
C ALA A 96 25.09 18.12 -10.89
N GLU A 97 24.71 17.30 -9.92
CA GLU A 97 25.03 15.89 -9.86
C GLU A 97 23.79 15.12 -10.33
N ALA A 98 23.95 14.18 -11.26
CA ALA A 98 22.85 13.41 -11.81
C ALA A 98 23.20 11.94 -11.97
N ASP A 99 22.20 11.08 -11.76
CA ASP A 99 22.31 9.65 -11.96
C ASP A 99 21.93 9.28 -13.39
N VAL A 100 22.79 8.52 -14.06
CA VAL A 100 22.57 8.06 -15.44
C VAL A 100 21.56 6.91 -15.42
N LEU A 101 20.44 7.08 -16.10
CA LEU A 101 19.36 6.08 -16.20
C LEU A 101 19.57 5.10 -17.36
N GLY A 102 20.16 5.56 -18.46
CA GLY A 102 20.38 4.74 -19.64
C GLY A 102 20.84 5.54 -20.84
N ASN A 103 20.95 4.87 -21.98
CA ASN A 103 21.37 5.46 -23.26
C ASN A 103 20.49 4.90 -24.39
N ASN A 104 20.08 5.73 -25.34
CA ASN A 104 19.20 5.34 -26.43
C ASN A 104 19.80 4.30 -27.41
N ARG A 105 21.09 3.96 -27.25
CA ARG A 105 21.79 2.92 -28.02
C ARG A 105 22.48 1.88 -27.13
N ASN A 106 22.09 1.79 -25.85
CA ASN A 106 22.67 0.89 -24.86
C ASN A 106 24.20 1.03 -24.71
N ILE A 107 24.71 2.27 -24.77
CA ILE A 107 26.12 2.57 -24.56
C ILE A 107 26.36 2.80 -23.07
N GLU A 108 27.01 1.84 -22.43
CA GLU A 108 27.36 1.85 -20.99
C GLU A 108 28.81 2.33 -20.77
N MET A 109 29.10 3.55 -21.20
CA MET A 109 30.41 4.17 -20.99
C MET A 109 30.26 5.51 -20.28
N PRO A 110 31.29 5.96 -19.52
CA PRO A 110 31.29 7.29 -18.93
C PRO A 110 31.15 8.39 -19.99
N ILE A 111 30.31 9.38 -19.68
CA ILE A 111 30.06 10.51 -20.57
C ILE A 111 31.30 11.41 -20.55
N ARG A 112 31.73 11.89 -21.71
CA ARG A 112 32.96 12.69 -21.83
C ARG A 112 32.76 14.11 -21.30
N ASP A 113 33.83 14.67 -20.75
CA ASP A 113 33.92 16.07 -20.38
C ASP A 113 33.55 17.00 -21.56
N GLY A 114 32.85 18.11 -21.29
CA GLY A 114 32.41 19.08 -22.28
C GLY A 114 31.18 18.67 -23.11
N ALA A 115 30.63 17.46 -22.90
CA ALA A 115 29.41 17.03 -23.58
C ALA A 115 28.23 17.97 -23.30
N ARG A 116 27.39 18.23 -24.31
CA ARG A 116 26.23 19.12 -24.17
C ARG A 116 25.13 18.46 -23.34
N VAL A 117 24.57 19.24 -22.43
CA VAL A 117 23.39 18.86 -21.60
C VAL A 117 22.21 19.69 -22.08
N GLU A 118 21.09 19.01 -22.31
CA GLU A 118 19.85 19.60 -22.82
C GLU A 118 18.67 19.02 -22.02
N TRP A 119 17.50 19.68 -22.07
CA TRP A 119 16.28 19.10 -21.53
C TRP A 119 15.92 17.82 -22.28
N ALA A 120 15.55 16.77 -21.55
CA ALA A 120 14.94 15.59 -22.17
C ALA A 120 13.50 15.91 -22.58
N GLY A 121 13.10 15.46 -23.78
CA GLY A 121 11.71 15.58 -24.22
C GLY A 121 10.79 14.53 -23.58
N PRO A 122 9.45 14.69 -23.70
CA PRO A 122 8.48 13.78 -23.06
C PRO A 122 8.68 12.31 -23.42
N ASP A 123 8.94 12.00 -24.69
CA ASP A 123 9.15 10.62 -25.15
C ASP A 123 10.50 10.06 -24.65
N GLU A 124 11.55 10.90 -24.64
CA GLU A 124 12.85 10.55 -24.10
C GLU A 124 12.79 10.28 -22.60
N ILE A 125 11.97 11.03 -21.86
CA ILE A 125 11.73 10.81 -20.42
C ILE A 125 11.03 9.47 -20.19
N ARG A 126 9.99 9.16 -20.96
CA ARG A 126 9.31 7.87 -20.86
C ARG A 126 10.25 6.70 -21.18
N ASP A 127 11.07 6.86 -22.21
CA ASP A 127 12.06 5.85 -22.59
C ASP A 127 13.12 5.65 -21.50
N ALA A 128 13.67 6.74 -20.97
CA ALA A 128 14.65 6.72 -19.88
C ALA A 128 14.12 6.06 -18.59
N LEU A 129 12.85 6.25 -18.28
CA LEU A 129 12.17 5.65 -17.15
C LEU A 129 11.67 4.22 -17.43
N GLY A 130 11.83 3.70 -18.65
CA GLY A 130 11.37 2.38 -19.04
C GLY A 130 9.85 2.24 -19.18
N VAL A 131 9.13 3.36 -19.33
CA VAL A 131 7.66 3.39 -19.40
C VAL A 131 7.10 3.75 -20.78
N ALA A 132 7.95 3.74 -21.81
CA ALA A 132 7.54 4.10 -23.17
C ALA A 132 6.68 3.04 -23.87
N ASN A 133 6.91 1.75 -23.60
CA ASN A 133 6.32 0.62 -24.33
C ASN A 133 5.57 -0.34 -23.39
N LEU A 134 4.69 0.20 -22.54
CA LEU A 134 3.87 -0.61 -21.63
C LEU A 134 2.76 -1.34 -22.42
N GLN A 135 2.52 -2.60 -22.08
CA GLN A 135 1.46 -3.40 -22.69
C GLN A 135 0.10 -3.08 -22.09
N GLN A 136 0.06 -2.90 -20.79
CA GLN A 136 -1.16 -2.60 -20.04
C GLN A 136 -0.89 -1.46 -19.03
N PRO A 137 -0.89 -0.19 -19.52
CA PRO A 137 -0.52 0.96 -18.70
C PRO A 137 -1.61 1.31 -17.68
N ILE A 138 -1.20 1.41 -16.43
CA ILE A 138 -2.02 1.89 -15.31
C ILE A 138 -1.48 3.27 -14.91
N PRO A 139 -2.28 4.34 -14.99
CA PRO A 139 -1.84 5.67 -14.61
C PRO A 139 -1.31 5.72 -13.17
N GLY A 140 -0.06 6.17 -13.02
CA GLY A 140 0.62 6.34 -11.73
C GLY A 140 0.68 7.80 -11.27
N GLY A 141 0.40 8.73 -12.19
CA GLY A 141 0.48 10.16 -11.97
C GLY A 141 1.09 10.89 -13.15
N TYR A 142 1.55 12.11 -12.91
CA TYR A 142 2.37 12.85 -13.88
C TYR A 142 3.50 13.60 -13.17
N ILE A 143 4.57 13.88 -13.87
CA ILE A 143 5.67 14.72 -13.41
C ILE A 143 5.63 16.04 -14.17
N GLN A 144 5.99 17.13 -13.48
CA GLN A 144 6.17 18.45 -14.08
C GLN A 144 7.64 18.85 -13.93
N THR A 145 8.32 19.03 -15.05
CA THR A 145 9.71 19.44 -15.12
C THR A 145 9.88 20.96 -14.93
N SER A 146 11.10 21.42 -14.64
CA SER A 146 11.38 22.86 -14.48
C SER A 146 11.15 23.67 -15.76
N ASN A 147 11.25 23.05 -16.94
CA ASN A 147 10.88 23.66 -18.22
C ASN A 147 9.37 23.63 -18.52
N LYS A 148 8.53 23.26 -17.51
CA LYS A 148 7.06 23.24 -17.56
C LYS A 148 6.44 22.17 -18.49
N GLU A 149 7.20 21.15 -18.87
CA GLU A 149 6.63 19.99 -19.53
C GLU A 149 5.90 19.11 -18.49
N GLU A 150 4.73 18.61 -18.86
CA GLU A 150 3.92 17.70 -18.06
C GLU A 150 3.91 16.32 -18.72
N ILE A 151 4.42 15.32 -18.03
CA ILE A 151 4.61 13.97 -18.59
C ILE A 151 3.88 12.97 -17.72
N ARG A 152 2.88 12.29 -18.29
CA ARG A 152 2.19 11.18 -17.61
C ARG A 152 3.13 10.00 -17.45
N ILE A 153 3.13 9.44 -16.24
CA ILE A 153 3.88 8.24 -15.86
C ILE A 153 2.88 7.14 -15.56
N ASP A 154 3.04 6.03 -16.24
CA ASP A 154 2.19 4.86 -16.08
C ASP A 154 3.01 3.70 -15.50
N PHE A 155 2.34 2.82 -14.73
CA PHE A 155 2.87 1.52 -14.31
C PHE A 155 2.47 0.44 -15.32
N GLU A 156 3.29 -0.56 -15.50
CA GLU A 156 2.87 -1.78 -16.21
C GLU A 156 2.07 -2.68 -15.27
N ALA A 157 0.84 -3.02 -15.62
CA ALA A 157 -0.08 -3.78 -14.76
C ALA A 157 0.51 -5.08 -14.25
N ARG A 158 1.27 -5.82 -15.07
CA ARG A 158 1.89 -7.10 -14.67
C ARG A 158 2.94 -6.99 -13.57
N TYR A 159 3.50 -5.79 -13.37
CA TYR A 159 4.44 -5.50 -12.28
C TYR A 159 3.75 -4.86 -11.07
N LEU A 160 2.54 -4.35 -11.24
CA LEU A 160 1.76 -3.72 -10.17
C LEU A 160 0.82 -4.72 -9.46
N VAL A 161 0.10 -5.51 -10.27
CA VAL A 161 -0.93 -6.45 -9.78
C VAL A 161 -0.71 -7.90 -10.20
N GLY A 162 0.48 -8.22 -10.69
CA GLY A 162 0.87 -9.58 -11.11
C GLY A 162 0.66 -9.85 -12.60
N PRO A 163 1.24 -10.93 -13.13
CA PRO A 163 1.92 -12.02 -12.41
C PRO A 163 3.44 -11.83 -12.22
N GLU A 164 4.08 -10.84 -12.87
CA GLU A 164 5.56 -10.70 -12.82
C GLU A 164 6.04 -10.19 -11.47
N ALA A 165 5.37 -9.15 -10.95
CA ALA A 165 5.59 -8.61 -9.62
C ALA A 165 4.26 -8.17 -9.02
N ALA A 166 4.20 -7.97 -7.70
CA ALA A 166 2.99 -7.52 -7.02
C ALA A 166 3.34 -6.90 -5.66
N HIS A 167 2.31 -6.43 -5.00
CA HIS A 167 2.33 -5.77 -3.70
C HIS A 167 2.98 -4.39 -3.76
N MET A 168 2.32 -3.46 -3.11
CA MET A 168 2.74 -2.07 -3.01
C MET A 168 2.78 -1.63 -1.55
N ASN A 169 3.76 -0.82 -1.23
CA ASN A 169 3.88 -0.19 0.06
C ASN A 169 3.88 1.34 -0.11
N ILE A 170 2.97 2.02 0.57
CA ILE A 170 2.81 3.48 0.52
C ILE A 170 3.14 4.07 1.88
N SER A 171 4.27 4.75 2.01
CA SER A 171 4.70 5.36 3.26
C SER A 171 4.60 6.89 3.24
N GLY A 172 4.21 7.49 4.38
CA GLY A 172 4.12 8.94 4.52
C GLY A 172 3.37 9.38 5.76
N ILE A 173 3.53 10.66 6.17
CA ILE A 173 2.88 11.21 7.36
C ILE A 173 1.36 11.35 7.17
N SER A 174 0.63 11.24 8.28
CA SER A 174 -0.81 11.52 8.32
C SER A 174 -1.12 13.02 8.21
N GLY A 175 -2.32 13.35 7.74
CA GLY A 175 -2.86 14.72 7.77
C GLY A 175 -2.68 15.52 6.50
N LEU A 176 -1.82 15.11 5.57
CA LEU A 176 -1.70 15.72 4.24
C LEU A 176 -2.35 14.88 3.14
N ALA A 177 -3.23 13.97 3.53
CA ALA A 177 -4.05 13.10 2.67
C ALA A 177 -3.27 12.31 1.58
N SER A 178 -1.93 12.23 1.68
CA SER A 178 -1.11 11.69 0.59
C SER A 178 -1.21 10.18 0.42
N LYS A 179 -1.25 9.40 1.51
CA LYS A 179 -1.25 7.91 1.43
C LYS A 179 -2.55 7.35 0.91
N THR A 180 -3.63 7.58 1.66
CA THR A 180 -4.96 7.05 1.34
C THR A 180 -5.48 7.65 0.03
N SER A 181 -5.25 8.95 -0.22
CA SER A 181 -5.64 9.60 -1.48
C SER A 181 -4.90 9.01 -2.67
N TYR A 182 -3.59 8.75 -2.55
CA TYR A 182 -2.83 8.13 -3.63
C TYR A 182 -3.25 6.67 -3.85
N ALA A 183 -3.51 5.92 -2.77
CA ALA A 183 -4.06 4.57 -2.89
C ALA A 183 -5.41 4.59 -3.61
N MET A 184 -6.32 5.49 -3.24
CA MET A 184 -7.63 5.62 -3.89
C MET A 184 -7.52 6.03 -5.36
N PHE A 185 -6.56 6.91 -5.70
CA PHE A 185 -6.24 7.24 -7.09
C PHE A 185 -5.83 6.00 -7.89
N LEU A 186 -4.91 5.18 -7.36
CA LEU A 186 -4.47 3.95 -8.03
C LEU A 186 -5.59 2.90 -8.14
N LEU A 187 -6.43 2.76 -7.11
CA LEU A 187 -7.57 1.85 -7.15
C LEU A 187 -8.61 2.29 -8.17
N SER A 188 -8.85 3.60 -8.30
CA SER A 188 -9.67 4.15 -9.38
C SER A 188 -9.05 3.89 -10.76
N ALA A 189 -7.74 4.08 -10.90
CA ALA A 189 -7.02 3.75 -12.13
C ALA A 189 -7.16 2.27 -12.50
N LEU A 190 -7.04 1.36 -11.52
CA LEU A 190 -7.24 -0.07 -11.72
C LEU A 190 -8.68 -0.39 -12.14
N GLN A 191 -9.68 0.20 -11.47
CA GLN A 191 -11.09 -0.03 -11.84
C GLN A 191 -11.40 0.48 -13.26
N GLN A 192 -10.89 1.67 -13.63
CA GLN A 192 -11.12 2.24 -14.97
C GLN A 192 -10.37 1.48 -16.08
N ARG A 193 -9.17 0.96 -15.80
CA ARG A 193 -8.30 0.33 -16.81
C ARG A 193 -8.41 -1.19 -16.88
N MET A 194 -8.81 -1.83 -15.77
CA MET A 194 -8.88 -3.29 -15.63
C MET A 194 -10.22 -3.76 -15.03
N PRO A 195 -11.39 -3.28 -15.52
CA PRO A 195 -12.68 -3.56 -14.89
C PRO A 195 -13.07 -5.06 -14.94
N ASN A 196 -12.49 -5.81 -15.87
CA ASN A 196 -12.79 -7.24 -16.06
C ASN A 196 -11.73 -8.18 -15.44
N ASP A 197 -10.67 -7.64 -14.84
CA ASP A 197 -9.54 -8.44 -14.34
C ASP A 197 -9.36 -8.33 -12.83
N VAL A 198 -9.73 -7.19 -12.23
CA VAL A 198 -9.41 -6.85 -10.85
C VAL A 198 -10.67 -6.68 -10.03
N SER A 199 -10.73 -7.35 -8.88
CA SER A 199 -11.64 -7.04 -7.78
C SER A 199 -10.88 -6.39 -6.63
N ILE A 200 -11.55 -5.57 -5.83
CA ILE A 200 -10.90 -4.73 -4.82
C ILE A 200 -11.57 -4.96 -3.46
N ILE A 201 -10.75 -5.11 -2.41
CA ILE A 201 -11.20 -5.15 -1.02
C ILE A 201 -10.54 -4.00 -0.27
N LEU A 202 -11.34 -3.18 0.41
CA LEU A 202 -10.89 -2.03 1.20
C LEU A 202 -11.26 -2.23 2.66
N PHE A 203 -10.33 -1.98 3.57
CA PHE A 203 -10.62 -1.94 5.00
C PHE A 203 -10.74 -0.49 5.46
N ASN A 204 -11.93 -0.11 5.94
CA ASN A 204 -12.10 1.16 6.63
C ASN A 204 -11.64 0.99 8.08
N VAL A 205 -10.50 1.58 8.41
CA VAL A 205 -9.84 1.43 9.73
C VAL A 205 -10.00 2.65 10.62
N LYS A 206 -10.39 3.80 10.02
CA LYS A 206 -10.54 5.09 10.71
C LYS A 206 -11.70 5.89 10.12
N GLY A 207 -12.49 6.50 10.99
CA GLY A 207 -13.53 7.44 10.57
C GLY A 207 -14.47 6.90 9.49
N PRO A 208 -15.14 7.78 8.75
CA PRO A 208 -16.05 7.41 7.65
C PRO A 208 -15.40 7.50 6.25
N ASP A 209 -14.11 7.72 6.13
CA ASP A 209 -13.47 8.20 4.90
C ASP A 209 -13.67 7.26 3.68
N LEU A 210 -13.74 5.95 3.91
CA LEU A 210 -13.95 4.96 2.85
C LEU A 210 -15.41 4.49 2.74
N LEU A 211 -16.34 5.06 3.51
CA LEU A 211 -17.72 4.56 3.60
C LEU A 211 -18.70 5.25 2.65
N ALA A 212 -18.21 6.10 1.74
CA ALA A 212 -19.00 6.80 0.72
C ALA A 212 -18.21 7.03 -0.58
N ILE A 213 -17.32 6.09 -0.93
CA ILE A 213 -16.43 6.21 -2.10
C ILE A 213 -17.15 6.10 -3.44
N ASP A 214 -18.40 5.67 -3.43
CA ASP A 214 -19.33 5.60 -4.56
C ASP A 214 -20.18 6.87 -4.72
N GLN A 215 -19.92 7.91 -3.90
CA GLN A 215 -20.59 9.19 -4.00
C GLN A 215 -19.69 10.24 -4.65
N PRO A 216 -20.25 11.10 -5.52
CA PRO A 216 -19.47 12.16 -6.13
C PRO A 216 -18.98 13.15 -5.08
N SER A 217 -17.73 13.58 -5.20
CA SER A 217 -17.19 14.63 -4.33
C SER A 217 -17.83 15.97 -4.64
N THR A 218 -18.47 16.58 -3.65
CA THR A 218 -19.08 17.92 -3.77
C THR A 218 -18.05 19.05 -3.76
N SER A 219 -16.80 18.75 -3.40
CA SER A 219 -15.72 19.73 -3.23
C SER A 219 -14.64 19.68 -4.33
N LEU A 220 -14.81 18.86 -5.35
CA LEU A 220 -13.82 18.71 -6.43
C LEU A 220 -13.86 19.93 -7.34
N SER A 221 -12.80 20.74 -7.31
CA SER A 221 -12.63 21.91 -8.18
C SER A 221 -12.31 21.52 -9.63
N ASP A 222 -12.58 22.42 -10.57
CA ASP A 222 -12.26 22.17 -11.98
C ASP A 222 -10.74 21.96 -12.21
N ALA A 223 -9.90 22.67 -11.45
CA ALA A 223 -8.45 22.44 -11.48
C ALA A 223 -8.07 21.01 -11.06
N GLN A 224 -8.75 20.45 -10.05
CA GLN A 224 -8.52 19.06 -9.63
C GLN A 224 -9.03 18.05 -10.68
N LYS A 225 -10.13 18.33 -11.37
CA LYS A 225 -10.59 17.50 -12.49
C LYS A 225 -9.57 17.50 -13.63
N ASP A 226 -8.99 18.67 -13.95
CA ASP A 226 -7.94 18.78 -14.97
C ASP A 226 -6.70 17.94 -14.59
N GLU A 227 -6.34 17.87 -13.29
CA GLU A 227 -5.26 17.00 -12.81
C GLU A 227 -5.54 15.50 -13.08
N TRP A 228 -6.78 15.05 -12.89
CA TRP A 228 -7.20 13.69 -13.23
C TRP A 228 -7.08 13.43 -14.74
N HIS A 229 -7.58 14.36 -15.56
CA HIS A 229 -7.51 14.24 -17.02
C HIS A 229 -6.06 14.23 -17.54
N LYS A 230 -5.13 14.97 -16.91
CA LYS A 230 -3.69 14.87 -17.23
C LYS A 230 -3.13 13.47 -17.01
N CYS A 231 -3.65 12.76 -15.99
CA CYS A 231 -3.33 11.35 -15.75
C CYS A 231 -4.08 10.41 -16.71
N GLY A 232 -4.97 10.92 -17.56
CA GLY A 232 -5.78 10.12 -18.47
C GLY A 232 -6.90 9.33 -17.76
N LEU A 233 -7.38 9.81 -16.62
CA LEU A 233 -8.47 9.24 -15.84
C LEU A 233 -9.62 10.22 -15.71
N ASP A 234 -10.82 9.70 -15.55
CA ASP A 234 -12.00 10.49 -15.23
C ASP A 234 -12.16 10.61 -13.71
N PRO A 235 -12.47 11.81 -13.18
CA PRO A 235 -12.66 12.05 -11.75
C PRO A 235 -14.03 11.59 -11.25
N GLU A 236 -14.40 10.37 -11.59
CA GLU A 236 -15.68 9.77 -11.24
C GLU A 236 -15.61 8.96 -9.93
N PRO A 237 -16.70 8.82 -9.19
CA PRO A 237 -16.79 7.93 -8.05
C PRO A 237 -16.49 6.49 -8.43
N LEU A 238 -16.05 5.69 -7.46
CA LEU A 238 -15.87 4.26 -7.68
C LEU A 238 -17.23 3.57 -7.85
N GLU A 239 -17.31 2.65 -8.78
CA GLU A 239 -18.53 1.94 -9.12
C GLU A 239 -18.62 0.55 -8.46
N ASN A 240 -19.81 -0.04 -8.44
CA ASN A 240 -20.06 -1.41 -7.97
C ASN A 240 -19.53 -1.69 -6.56
N VAL A 241 -19.69 -0.73 -5.65
CA VAL A 241 -19.25 -0.81 -4.27
C VAL A 241 -20.28 -1.49 -3.39
N THR A 242 -19.84 -2.49 -2.63
CA THR A 242 -20.61 -3.15 -1.56
C THR A 242 -19.98 -2.84 -0.22
N TYR A 243 -20.77 -2.50 0.79
CA TYR A 243 -20.34 -2.16 2.13
C TYR A 243 -20.71 -3.23 3.13
N LEU A 244 -19.74 -3.66 3.94
CA LEU A 244 -19.95 -4.53 5.08
C LEU A 244 -19.73 -3.76 6.38
N TYR A 245 -20.79 -3.61 7.16
CA TYR A 245 -20.79 -2.96 8.46
C TYR A 245 -20.82 -3.98 9.60
N PRO A 246 -20.13 -3.75 10.74
CA PRO A 246 -20.21 -4.67 11.87
C PRO A 246 -21.60 -4.66 12.48
N TYR A 247 -22.16 -5.84 12.72
CA TYR A 247 -23.48 -5.98 13.33
C TYR A 247 -23.50 -5.48 14.78
N ALA A 248 -24.56 -4.71 15.14
CA ALA A 248 -24.81 -4.23 16.49
C ALA A 248 -26.31 -4.31 16.85
N LYS A 249 -26.65 -5.07 17.89
CA LYS A 249 -28.04 -5.35 18.32
C LYS A 249 -28.83 -4.11 18.74
N ARG A 250 -28.18 -3.16 19.41
CA ARG A 250 -28.83 -2.02 20.09
C ARG A 250 -29.04 -0.79 19.20
N GLN A 251 -28.56 -0.82 17.97
CA GLN A 251 -28.78 0.26 17.03
C GLN A 251 -30.14 0.08 16.34
N GLU A 252 -31.13 0.89 16.69
CA GLU A 252 -32.51 0.81 16.20
C GLU A 252 -32.61 0.99 14.69
N ARG A 253 -31.62 1.68 14.07
CA ARG A 253 -31.51 1.84 12.61
C ARG A 253 -30.20 1.22 12.12
N CYS A 254 -30.26 0.63 10.94
CA CYS A 254 -29.12 0.07 10.22
C CYS A 254 -28.37 -1.07 10.94
N PHE A 255 -28.70 -1.41 12.18
CA PHE A 255 -28.07 -2.48 12.98
C PHE A 255 -26.54 -2.50 12.96
N THR A 256 -25.92 -1.33 13.04
CA THR A 256 -24.46 -1.19 13.06
C THR A 256 -24.00 -0.09 14.01
N SER A 257 -22.77 -0.23 14.51
CA SER A 257 -22.03 0.78 15.28
C SER A 257 -21.08 1.65 14.41
N SER A 258 -21.22 1.61 13.09
CA SER A 258 -20.37 2.35 12.16
C SER A 258 -20.34 3.86 12.43
N HIS A 259 -19.20 4.50 12.08
CA HIS A 259 -19.03 5.95 12.11
C HIS A 259 -19.64 6.68 10.90
N ALA A 260 -20.12 5.95 9.91
CA ALA A 260 -20.79 6.55 8.76
C ALA A 260 -22.10 7.26 9.18
N PRO A 261 -22.48 8.35 8.52
CA PRO A 261 -23.77 8.98 8.70
C PRO A 261 -24.92 7.98 8.45
N LYS A 262 -25.93 7.99 9.31
CA LYS A 262 -27.03 7.01 9.23
C LYS A 262 -27.82 7.07 7.93
N ASP A 263 -28.02 8.27 7.40
CA ASP A 263 -28.67 8.53 6.12
C ASP A 263 -27.90 7.94 4.94
N VAL A 264 -26.58 7.96 4.98
CA VAL A 264 -25.71 7.31 3.99
C VAL A 264 -25.90 5.80 4.03
N ILE A 265 -25.86 5.20 5.22
CA ILE A 265 -26.04 3.74 5.38
C ILE A 265 -27.47 3.34 4.93
N GLU A 266 -28.49 4.10 5.31
CA GLU A 266 -29.89 3.84 4.89
C GLU A 266 -30.04 3.89 3.37
N ALA A 267 -29.43 4.87 2.70
CA ALA A 267 -29.42 4.98 1.24
C ALA A 267 -28.73 3.76 0.57
N GLN A 268 -27.58 3.34 1.12
CA GLN A 268 -26.85 2.15 0.64
C GLN A 268 -27.66 0.85 0.84
N ILE A 269 -28.38 0.73 1.97
CA ILE A 269 -29.29 -0.39 2.24
C ILE A 269 -30.43 -0.42 1.22
N GLN A 270 -31.05 0.74 0.91
CA GLN A 270 -32.13 0.82 -0.07
C GLN A 270 -31.68 0.44 -1.50
N GLN A 271 -30.40 0.68 -1.80
CA GLN A 271 -29.77 0.33 -3.09
C GLN A 271 -29.21 -1.09 -3.14
N ASP A 272 -29.42 -1.90 -2.11
CA ASP A 272 -28.91 -3.26 -1.98
C ASP A 272 -27.38 -3.38 -1.97
N ARG A 273 -26.70 -2.35 -1.43
CA ARG A 273 -25.23 -2.23 -1.38
C ARG A 273 -24.63 -2.31 0.01
N ALA A 274 -25.42 -2.32 1.08
CA ALA A 274 -24.95 -2.41 2.45
C ALA A 274 -25.51 -3.62 3.19
N PHE A 275 -24.63 -4.32 3.91
CA PHE A 275 -24.95 -5.51 4.71
C PHE A 275 -24.24 -5.43 6.06
N ASN A 276 -24.81 -6.15 7.07
CA ASN A 276 -24.21 -6.28 8.38
C ASN A 276 -23.49 -7.62 8.49
N TYR A 277 -22.18 -7.62 8.70
CA TYR A 277 -21.46 -8.86 8.91
C TYR A 277 -21.46 -9.30 10.38
N TYR A 278 -21.46 -10.59 10.58
CA TYR A 278 -21.46 -11.24 11.88
C TYR A 278 -20.72 -12.57 11.83
N TYR A 279 -20.45 -13.13 13.00
CA TYR A 279 -19.86 -14.45 13.18
C TYR A 279 -20.82 -15.33 13.97
N ASP A 280 -21.31 -16.39 13.38
CA ASP A 280 -22.00 -17.45 14.09
C ASP A 280 -21.02 -18.53 14.61
N VAL A 281 -21.50 -19.43 15.43
CA VAL A 281 -20.65 -20.48 16.04
C VAL A 281 -20.24 -21.51 15.01
N GLU A 282 -21.12 -21.86 14.08
CA GLU A 282 -20.91 -22.93 13.11
C GLU A 282 -19.81 -22.55 12.12
N THR A 283 -19.94 -21.40 11.43
CA THR A 283 -18.93 -20.93 10.50
C THR A 283 -17.62 -20.54 11.18
N PHE A 284 -17.68 -20.11 12.44
CA PHE A 284 -16.48 -19.79 13.22
C PHE A 284 -15.67 -21.04 13.60
N LYS A 285 -16.33 -22.19 13.78
CA LYS A 285 -15.68 -23.48 14.06
C LYS A 285 -15.17 -24.20 12.79
N GLY A 286 -15.55 -23.78 11.60
CA GLY A 286 -15.01 -24.30 10.35
C GLY A 286 -15.98 -24.98 9.37
N GLY A 287 -17.28 -24.66 9.41
CA GLY A 287 -18.24 -25.18 8.44
C GLY A 287 -18.02 -24.61 7.03
N GLU A 288 -17.94 -25.43 6.00
CA GLU A 288 -17.88 -25.22 4.53
C GLU A 288 -16.52 -25.36 3.81
N ALA A 289 -15.38 -25.45 4.48
CA ALA A 289 -14.12 -25.75 3.79
C ALA A 289 -13.82 -27.26 3.82
N GLY A 290 -13.34 -27.82 2.72
CA GLY A 290 -13.07 -29.26 2.57
C GLY A 290 -12.06 -29.87 3.56
N ASN A 291 -11.42 -29.05 4.42
CA ASN A 291 -10.67 -29.40 5.61
C ASN A 291 -11.18 -28.59 6.81
N GLU A 292 -12.37 -28.90 7.24
CA GLU A 292 -13.16 -28.17 8.26
C GLU A 292 -12.42 -27.86 9.58
N THR A 293 -11.49 -28.71 9.98
CA THR A 293 -10.77 -28.57 11.26
C THR A 293 -9.72 -27.45 11.26
N ASP A 294 -9.06 -27.17 10.13
CA ASP A 294 -7.98 -26.17 10.07
C ASP A 294 -8.53 -24.74 9.95
N VAL A 295 -9.66 -24.58 9.25
CA VAL A 295 -10.31 -23.28 9.06
C VAL A 295 -10.80 -22.68 10.37
N GLY A 296 -11.47 -23.47 11.21
CA GLY A 296 -11.96 -23.01 12.50
C GLY A 296 -10.84 -22.73 13.50
N ARG A 297 -9.76 -23.51 13.44
CA ARG A 297 -8.57 -23.26 14.27
C ARG A 297 -7.96 -21.91 14.00
N ASP A 298 -7.85 -21.55 12.73
CA ASP A 298 -7.22 -20.30 12.32
C ASP A 298 -8.06 -19.08 12.68
N LYS A 299 -9.39 -19.13 12.51
CA LYS A 299 -10.28 -18.06 12.99
C LYS A 299 -10.18 -17.86 14.49
N MET A 300 -10.15 -18.95 15.26
CA MET A 300 -9.96 -18.88 16.71
C MET A 300 -8.58 -18.33 17.07
N SER A 301 -7.53 -18.70 16.34
CA SER A 301 -6.18 -18.15 16.52
C SER A 301 -6.10 -16.68 16.18
N LEU A 302 -6.82 -16.22 15.16
CA LEU A 302 -6.93 -14.80 14.80
C LEU A 302 -7.62 -13.99 15.90
N LEU A 303 -8.61 -14.54 16.58
CA LEU A 303 -9.27 -13.90 17.73
C LEU A 303 -8.29 -13.59 18.88
N PHE A 304 -7.18 -14.31 18.95
CA PHE A 304 -6.12 -14.16 19.94
C PHE A 304 -4.81 -13.61 19.37
N SER A 305 -4.86 -12.97 18.20
CA SER A 305 -3.67 -12.48 17.48
C SER A 305 -2.81 -11.47 18.24
N ASP A 306 -3.37 -10.79 19.24
CA ASP A 306 -2.68 -9.84 20.14
C ASP A 306 -2.02 -10.51 21.35
N ILE A 307 -2.18 -11.83 21.52
CA ILE A 307 -1.56 -12.61 22.60
C ILE A 307 -0.29 -13.27 22.05
N ASP A 308 0.81 -13.12 22.76
CA ASP A 308 2.04 -13.82 22.45
C ASP A 308 1.82 -15.33 22.56
N ASP A 309 2.05 -16.06 21.46
CA ASP A 309 1.96 -17.50 21.34
C ASP A 309 0.61 -18.11 21.85
N PRO A 310 -0.52 -17.76 21.22
CA PRO A 310 -1.80 -18.36 21.57
C PRO A 310 -1.80 -19.87 21.31
N GLN A 311 -1.06 -20.34 20.30
CA GLN A 311 -1.03 -21.75 19.90
C GLN A 311 -0.37 -22.63 20.96
N SER A 312 0.80 -22.27 21.51
CA SER A 312 1.47 -23.12 22.49
C SER A 312 0.71 -23.30 23.81
N THR A 313 -0.08 -22.29 24.18
CA THR A 313 -0.80 -22.30 25.47
C THR A 313 -2.26 -22.74 25.39
N MET A 314 -2.87 -22.65 24.21
CA MET A 314 -4.30 -22.89 24.00
C MET A 314 -4.61 -23.78 22.80
N GLU A 315 -3.60 -24.20 22.03
CA GLU A 315 -3.77 -24.99 20.82
C GLU A 315 -4.64 -26.23 21.04
N SER A 316 -4.38 -27.00 22.11
CA SER A 316 -5.16 -28.17 22.41
C SER A 316 -6.63 -27.84 22.74
N CYS A 317 -6.89 -26.69 23.38
CA CYS A 317 -8.26 -26.24 23.63
C CYS A 317 -8.96 -25.80 22.33
N ILE A 318 -8.23 -25.17 21.44
CA ILE A 318 -8.74 -24.74 20.11
C ILE A 318 -9.04 -25.99 19.27
N GLN A 319 -8.19 -26.99 19.30
CA GLN A 319 -8.41 -28.26 18.58
C GLN A 319 -9.67 -28.99 19.04
N GLU A 320 -9.95 -28.97 20.34
CA GLU A 320 -11.14 -29.59 20.89
C GLU A 320 -12.46 -28.84 20.63
N LEU A 321 -12.40 -27.59 20.12
CA LEU A 321 -13.61 -26.82 19.82
C LEU A 321 -14.44 -27.43 18.69
N GLY A 322 -13.81 -28.08 17.73
CA GLY A 322 -14.49 -28.78 16.64
C GLY A 322 -15.47 -29.84 17.14
N ASP A 323 -15.12 -30.51 18.25
CA ASP A 323 -15.92 -31.57 18.85
C ASP A 323 -17.03 -31.07 19.78
N ILE A 324 -17.02 -29.76 20.13
CA ILE A 324 -18.05 -29.18 21.00
C ILE A 324 -19.30 -28.88 20.19
N GLN A 325 -20.40 -29.55 20.50
CA GLN A 325 -21.70 -29.26 19.91
C GLN A 325 -22.32 -28.01 20.53
N ALA A 326 -22.39 -26.93 19.81
CA ALA A 326 -23.00 -25.67 20.24
C ALA A 326 -23.56 -24.89 19.05
N GLU A 327 -24.84 -24.53 19.12
CA GLU A 327 -25.54 -23.75 18.11
C GLU A 327 -25.46 -22.24 18.37
N THR A 328 -25.17 -21.86 19.62
CA THR A 328 -25.11 -20.45 20.03
C THR A 328 -23.82 -20.16 20.81
N TRP A 329 -23.39 -18.90 20.79
CA TRP A 329 -22.22 -18.45 21.54
C TRP A 329 -22.36 -18.64 23.05
N ASP A 330 -23.57 -18.48 23.60
CA ASP A 330 -23.82 -18.74 25.00
C ASP A 330 -23.61 -20.21 25.33
N LYS A 331 -24.15 -21.11 24.51
CA LYS A 331 -23.97 -22.55 24.69
C LYS A 331 -22.52 -22.97 24.57
N LEU A 332 -21.79 -22.42 23.59
CA LEU A 332 -20.35 -22.67 23.46
C LEU A 332 -19.58 -22.27 24.73
N ARG A 333 -19.89 -21.08 25.27
CA ARG A 333 -19.25 -20.61 26.51
C ARG A 333 -19.57 -21.50 27.71
N GLU A 334 -20.80 -22.02 27.82
CA GLU A 334 -21.22 -22.96 28.86
C GLU A 334 -20.47 -24.30 28.75
N GLU A 335 -20.37 -24.87 27.55
CA GLU A 335 -19.65 -26.14 27.34
C GLU A 335 -18.16 -26.01 27.65
N ILE A 336 -17.51 -24.92 27.20
CA ILE A 336 -16.10 -24.63 27.55
C ILE A 336 -15.95 -24.49 29.08
N ARG A 337 -16.90 -23.83 29.76
CA ARG A 337 -16.89 -23.70 31.22
C ARG A 337 -17.03 -25.05 31.89
N ALA A 338 -17.89 -25.94 31.39
CA ALA A 338 -18.06 -27.28 31.94
C ALA A 338 -16.76 -28.09 31.95
N LYS A 339 -15.91 -27.92 30.92
CA LYS A 339 -14.58 -28.55 30.85
C LYS A 339 -13.64 -28.06 31.97
N THR A 340 -13.81 -26.87 32.49
CA THR A 340 -12.99 -26.33 33.59
C THR A 340 -13.27 -27.01 34.91
N ALA A 341 -14.46 -27.57 35.12
CA ALA A 341 -14.86 -28.27 36.35
C ALA A 341 -14.39 -29.73 36.36
N LYS A 342 -14.32 -30.38 35.20
CA LYS A 342 -13.96 -31.81 35.07
C LYS A 342 -12.46 -32.08 35.06
N GLY A 343 -11.63 -31.07 34.87
CA GLY A 343 -10.16 -31.21 34.88
C GLY A 343 -9.55 -31.82 33.63
N GLN A 344 -10.31 -32.49 32.79
CA GLN A 344 -9.90 -33.17 31.57
C GLN A 344 -11.00 -33.07 30.54
N ALA A 345 -10.62 -33.05 29.25
CA ALA A 345 -11.58 -33.05 28.17
C ALA A 345 -11.00 -33.73 26.92
N GLY A 346 -11.81 -34.65 26.35
CA GLY A 346 -11.48 -35.34 25.10
C GLY A 346 -10.40 -36.43 25.24
N PRO A 347 -9.94 -37.00 24.11
CA PRO A 347 -8.95 -38.05 24.04
C PRO A 347 -7.54 -37.61 24.49
N LYS A 348 -7.27 -36.30 24.56
CA LYS A 348 -6.02 -35.71 25.04
C LYS A 348 -6.29 -35.05 26.40
N GLU A 349 -5.48 -35.37 27.39
CA GLU A 349 -5.53 -34.70 28.69
C GLU A 349 -5.08 -33.25 28.56
N ILE A 350 -6.04 -32.32 28.64
CA ILE A 350 -5.76 -30.89 28.63
C ILE A 350 -5.80 -30.37 30.07
N PRO A 351 -4.73 -29.72 30.56
CA PRO A 351 -4.69 -29.19 31.91
C PRO A 351 -5.87 -28.24 32.20
N VAL A 352 -6.48 -28.36 33.38
CA VAL A 352 -7.58 -27.48 33.83
C VAL A 352 -7.23 -26.01 33.74
N GLN A 353 -5.96 -25.67 33.98
CA GLN A 353 -5.48 -24.29 33.91
C GLN A 353 -5.57 -23.72 32.47
N SER A 354 -5.29 -24.53 31.43
CA SER A 354 -5.45 -24.17 30.03
C SER A 354 -6.92 -23.90 29.72
N TRP A 355 -7.82 -24.79 30.11
CA TRP A 355 -9.27 -24.57 29.96
C TRP A 355 -9.77 -23.35 30.72
N ARG A 356 -9.29 -23.08 31.93
CA ARG A 356 -9.65 -21.86 32.69
C ARG A 356 -9.17 -20.58 31.98
N LYS A 357 -7.95 -20.57 31.47
CA LYS A 357 -7.42 -19.43 30.67
C LYS A 357 -8.25 -19.24 29.41
N PHE A 358 -8.49 -20.31 28.65
CA PHE A 358 -9.26 -20.30 27.44
C PHE A 358 -10.71 -19.84 27.66
N SER A 359 -11.42 -20.43 28.66
CA SER A 359 -12.78 -20.04 29.03
C SER A 359 -12.91 -18.55 29.39
N ARG A 360 -11.94 -18.02 30.14
CA ARG A 360 -11.92 -16.59 30.47
C ARG A 360 -11.76 -15.73 29.22
N LEU A 361 -10.85 -16.07 28.30
CA LEU A 361 -10.59 -15.32 27.07
C LEU A 361 -11.79 -15.38 26.12
N ILE A 362 -12.34 -16.54 25.86
CA ILE A 362 -13.55 -16.71 25.04
C ILE A 362 -14.69 -15.85 25.58
N ARG A 363 -14.94 -15.95 26.90
CA ARG A 363 -16.01 -15.17 27.54
C ARG A 363 -15.85 -13.66 27.35
N THR A 364 -14.63 -13.13 27.41
CA THR A 364 -14.39 -11.70 27.28
C THR A 364 -14.40 -11.24 25.83
N ARG A 365 -13.90 -12.06 24.89
CA ARG A 365 -13.72 -11.65 23.49
C ARG A 365 -14.92 -11.90 22.59
N THR A 366 -15.81 -12.84 22.97
CA THR A 366 -17.01 -13.16 22.19
C THR A 366 -18.29 -12.48 22.71
N THR A 367 -18.16 -11.43 23.52
CA THR A 367 -19.30 -10.65 24.03
C THR A 367 -19.77 -9.55 23.08
N HIS A 368 -18.95 -9.18 22.09
CA HIS A 368 -19.30 -8.16 21.13
C HIS A 368 -20.45 -8.62 20.23
N ASP A 369 -21.31 -7.70 19.82
CA ASP A 369 -22.53 -8.00 19.04
C ASP A 369 -22.26 -8.70 17.69
N VAL A 370 -21.06 -8.56 17.12
CA VAL A 370 -20.67 -9.30 15.91
C VAL A 370 -20.67 -10.83 16.12
N PHE A 371 -20.52 -11.32 17.36
CA PHE A 371 -20.69 -12.73 17.69
C PHE A 371 -22.15 -13.02 17.97
N SER A 372 -22.88 -13.37 16.95
CA SER A 372 -24.33 -13.54 17.04
C SER A 372 -24.77 -14.77 16.25
N SER A 373 -25.73 -15.49 16.80
CA SER A 373 -26.42 -16.56 16.08
C SER A 373 -27.68 -15.95 15.46
N LEU A 374 -27.53 -15.25 14.37
CA LEU A 374 -28.61 -14.59 13.68
C LEU A 374 -29.15 -15.52 12.60
N TRP A 375 -30.46 -15.68 12.59
CA TRP A 375 -31.13 -16.25 11.44
C TRP A 375 -31.47 -15.09 10.47
N PRO A 376 -31.24 -15.26 9.16
CA PRO A 376 -31.69 -14.29 8.16
C PRO A 376 -33.19 -14.11 8.33
N GLY A 377 -33.61 -12.98 8.87
CA GLY A 377 -35.02 -12.63 9.06
C GLY A 377 -35.45 -11.59 8.03
N GLU A 378 -36.74 -11.55 7.69
CA GLU A 378 -37.31 -10.52 6.86
C GLU A 378 -36.95 -9.12 7.38
N GLY A 379 -36.35 -8.30 6.52
CA GLY A 379 -35.91 -6.94 6.82
C GLY A 379 -34.53 -6.80 7.49
N ARG A 380 -33.79 -7.88 7.72
CA ARG A 380 -32.42 -7.86 8.23
C ARG A 380 -31.45 -8.27 7.13
N ARG A 381 -30.41 -7.46 6.96
CA ARG A 381 -29.39 -7.68 5.93
C ARG A 381 -28.09 -8.15 6.58
N GLN A 382 -28.13 -9.36 7.14
CA GLN A 382 -26.95 -9.98 7.69
C GLN A 382 -26.26 -10.84 6.62
N LYS A 383 -24.94 -10.80 6.59
CA LYS A 383 -24.13 -11.58 5.67
C LYS A 383 -22.88 -12.08 6.39
N LEU A 384 -22.50 -13.32 6.17
CA LEU A 384 -21.20 -13.80 6.60
C LEU A 384 -20.11 -13.19 5.73
N VAL A 385 -18.90 -13.02 6.25
CA VAL A 385 -17.76 -12.50 5.50
C VAL A 385 -17.48 -13.37 4.27
N VAL A 386 -17.53 -14.69 4.43
CA VAL A 386 -17.33 -15.64 3.31
C VAL A 386 -18.36 -15.46 2.20
N ASP A 387 -19.63 -15.19 2.52
CA ASP A 387 -20.67 -14.97 1.51
C ASP A 387 -20.45 -13.68 0.72
N ALA A 388 -19.95 -12.64 1.38
CA ALA A 388 -19.60 -11.41 0.70
C ALA A 388 -18.42 -11.60 -0.27
N ILE A 389 -17.41 -12.39 0.12
CA ILE A 389 -16.28 -12.73 -0.75
C ILE A 389 -16.74 -13.61 -1.92
N LYS A 390 -17.67 -14.53 -1.69
CA LYS A 390 -18.26 -15.38 -2.73
C LYS A 390 -18.97 -14.57 -3.85
N GLU A 391 -19.49 -13.39 -3.54
CA GLU A 391 -20.13 -12.49 -4.50
C GLU A 391 -19.16 -11.52 -5.17
N LEU A 392 -17.91 -11.47 -4.75
CA LEU A 392 -16.90 -10.61 -5.33
C LEU A 392 -16.56 -11.07 -6.76
N ARG A 393 -16.46 -10.10 -7.67
CA ARG A 393 -16.14 -10.33 -9.09
C ARG A 393 -15.27 -9.19 -9.59
N PRO A 394 -14.51 -9.36 -10.67
CA PRO A 394 -13.81 -8.25 -11.32
C PRO A 394 -14.73 -7.05 -11.55
N GLY A 395 -14.18 -5.86 -11.32
CA GLY A 395 -14.92 -4.60 -11.35
C GLY A 395 -15.71 -4.26 -10.08
N LYS A 396 -15.90 -5.21 -9.15
CA LYS A 396 -16.56 -4.98 -7.86
C LYS A 396 -15.58 -4.57 -6.77
N ILE A 397 -16.06 -3.74 -5.87
CA ILE A 397 -15.35 -3.29 -4.68
C ILE A 397 -16.12 -3.70 -3.42
N LEU A 398 -15.42 -4.32 -2.48
CA LEU A 398 -15.93 -4.66 -1.15
C LEU A 398 -15.26 -3.78 -0.11
N VAL A 399 -16.03 -2.94 0.57
CA VAL A 399 -15.55 -2.13 1.69
C VAL A 399 -15.96 -2.79 2.99
N VAL A 400 -15.00 -3.12 3.83
CA VAL A 400 -15.21 -3.75 5.14
C VAL A 400 -14.94 -2.73 6.24
N ASP A 401 -15.98 -2.28 6.94
CA ASP A 401 -15.85 -1.33 8.05
C ASP A 401 -15.43 -2.06 9.32
N ILE A 402 -14.21 -1.79 9.77
CA ILE A 402 -13.66 -2.32 11.02
C ILE A 402 -13.33 -1.21 12.02
N ALA A 403 -13.47 0.05 11.62
CA ALA A 403 -13.15 1.21 12.45
C ALA A 403 -13.82 1.23 13.84
N PRO A 404 -15.11 0.86 14.00
CA PRO A 404 -15.76 0.88 15.29
C PRO A 404 -15.42 -0.30 16.20
N LEU A 405 -14.67 -1.29 15.69
CA LEU A 405 -14.31 -2.48 16.43
C LEU A 405 -13.08 -2.27 17.32
N PRO A 406 -12.99 -2.94 18.49
CA PRO A 406 -11.76 -2.99 19.25
C PRO A 406 -10.64 -3.70 18.46
N ASP A 407 -9.39 -3.40 18.77
CA ASP A 407 -8.20 -3.83 18.00
C ASP A 407 -8.14 -5.33 17.72
N TYR A 408 -8.46 -6.18 18.71
CA TYR A 408 -8.42 -7.63 18.52
C TYR A 408 -9.49 -8.12 17.52
N LEU A 409 -10.65 -7.43 17.42
CA LEU A 409 -11.67 -7.73 16.42
C LEU A 409 -11.32 -7.16 15.04
N GLN A 410 -10.67 -6.00 14.97
CA GLN A 410 -10.13 -5.51 13.70
C GLN A 410 -9.14 -6.50 13.12
N CYS A 411 -8.24 -7.04 13.95
CA CYS A 411 -7.29 -8.08 13.53
C CYS A 411 -7.99 -9.39 13.11
N LEU A 412 -9.04 -9.80 13.84
CA LEU A 412 -9.85 -10.97 13.47
C LEU A 412 -10.48 -10.79 12.09
N VAL A 413 -11.24 -9.71 11.89
CA VAL A 413 -11.98 -9.48 10.64
C VAL A 413 -11.02 -9.31 9.45
N PHE A 414 -9.95 -8.53 9.65
CA PHE A 414 -8.92 -8.37 8.63
C PHE A 414 -8.29 -9.72 8.24
N GLY A 415 -7.86 -10.49 9.24
CA GLY A 415 -7.24 -11.79 8.99
C GLY A 415 -8.19 -12.82 8.38
N ASP A 416 -9.47 -12.82 8.78
CA ASP A 416 -10.48 -13.71 8.22
C ASP A 416 -10.77 -13.41 6.74
N VAL A 417 -10.89 -12.13 6.37
CA VAL A 417 -11.05 -11.71 4.96
C VAL A 417 -9.84 -12.14 4.13
N ILE A 418 -8.62 -11.78 4.58
CA ILE A 418 -7.38 -12.11 3.87
C ILE A 418 -7.26 -13.62 3.66
N ARG A 419 -7.48 -14.38 4.72
CA ARG A 419 -7.42 -15.82 4.69
C ARG A 419 -8.47 -16.41 3.76
N THR A 420 -9.72 -15.99 3.86
CA THR A 420 -10.82 -16.49 3.01
C THR A 420 -10.50 -16.28 1.53
N VAL A 421 -9.97 -15.11 1.15
CA VAL A 421 -9.53 -14.84 -0.22
C VAL A 421 -8.39 -15.76 -0.63
N PHE A 422 -7.40 -15.93 0.23
CA PHE A 422 -6.23 -16.76 -0.07
C PHE A 422 -6.60 -18.24 -0.22
N ASP A 423 -7.41 -18.76 0.70
CA ASP A 423 -7.92 -20.14 0.67
C ASP A 423 -8.83 -20.38 -0.55
N ALA A 424 -9.67 -19.40 -0.91
CA ALA A 424 -10.48 -19.47 -2.13
C ALA A 424 -9.61 -19.56 -3.39
N LYS A 425 -8.50 -18.82 -3.42
CA LYS A 425 -7.53 -18.88 -4.52
C LYS A 425 -6.72 -20.19 -4.58
N LEU A 426 -6.68 -20.92 -3.49
CA LEU A 426 -6.11 -22.27 -3.40
C LEU A 426 -7.14 -23.39 -3.67
N ASP A 427 -8.36 -23.04 -4.10
CA ASP A 427 -9.48 -23.98 -4.31
C ASP A 427 -9.88 -24.77 -3.04
N LEU A 428 -9.69 -24.18 -1.85
CA LEU A 428 -10.06 -24.80 -0.57
C LEU A 428 -11.53 -24.59 -0.20
N TYR A 429 -12.24 -23.71 -0.90
CA TYR A 429 -13.67 -23.47 -0.75
C TYR A 429 -14.44 -24.02 -1.94
N GLU A 430 -15.28 -25.05 -1.75
CA GLU A 430 -16.12 -25.58 -2.84
C GLU A 430 -17.14 -24.57 -3.35
N SER A 431 -17.56 -23.64 -2.48
CA SER A 431 -18.56 -22.62 -2.79
C SER A 431 -18.03 -21.39 -3.50
N ILE A 432 -16.71 -21.23 -3.65
CA ILE A 432 -16.06 -20.08 -4.28
C ILE A 432 -15.17 -20.54 -5.43
N ASN A 433 -15.54 -20.19 -6.65
CA ASN A 433 -14.68 -20.44 -7.79
C ASN A 433 -13.56 -19.37 -7.85
N ARG A 434 -12.30 -19.79 -7.79
CA ARG A 434 -11.13 -18.89 -7.80
C ARG A 434 -11.07 -17.98 -9.04
N GLU A 435 -11.51 -18.49 -10.20
CA GLU A 435 -11.47 -17.73 -11.46
C GLU A 435 -12.46 -16.56 -11.45
N ASP A 436 -13.62 -16.75 -10.80
CA ASP A 436 -14.63 -15.71 -10.66
C ASP A 436 -14.17 -14.49 -9.85
N LEU A 437 -13.18 -14.66 -8.98
CA LEU A 437 -12.63 -13.56 -8.19
C LEU A 437 -11.70 -12.63 -9.00
N GLY A 438 -11.17 -13.09 -10.14
CA GLY A 438 -10.13 -12.36 -10.85
C GLY A 438 -8.88 -12.16 -10.00
N ARG A 439 -8.12 -11.07 -10.20
CA ARG A 439 -7.08 -10.63 -9.27
C ARG A 439 -7.71 -9.84 -8.15
N VAL A 440 -7.38 -10.16 -6.92
CA VAL A 440 -7.93 -9.49 -5.73
C VAL A 440 -6.91 -8.53 -5.16
N VAL A 441 -7.16 -7.23 -5.29
CA VAL A 441 -6.33 -6.19 -4.66
C VAL A 441 -6.92 -5.85 -3.30
N VAL A 442 -6.13 -6.03 -2.26
CA VAL A 442 -6.51 -5.71 -0.87
C VAL A 442 -5.77 -4.45 -0.43
N PHE A 443 -6.50 -3.41 -0.10
CA PHE A 443 -5.93 -2.20 0.50
C PHE A 443 -6.05 -2.22 2.02
N ALA A 444 -4.92 -2.05 2.70
CA ALA A 444 -4.81 -1.98 4.15
C ALA A 444 -4.08 -0.71 4.60
N ASP A 445 -4.78 0.23 5.21
CA ASP A 445 -4.15 1.34 5.92
C ASP A 445 -3.65 0.87 7.31
N GLU A 446 -2.61 1.53 7.82
CA GLU A 446 -1.93 1.15 9.08
C GLU A 446 -1.40 -0.29 9.09
N LEU A 447 -0.73 -0.70 8.03
CA LEU A 447 -0.20 -2.06 7.86
C LEU A 447 0.70 -2.52 9.04
N ASN A 448 1.39 -1.60 9.70
CA ASN A 448 2.18 -1.86 10.91
C ASN A 448 1.36 -2.47 12.07
N LYS A 449 0.04 -2.27 12.10
CA LYS A 449 -0.86 -2.88 13.07
C LYS A 449 -1.01 -4.39 12.85
N TYR A 450 -1.01 -4.82 11.60
CA TYR A 450 -1.26 -6.20 11.19
C TYR A 450 0.03 -7.01 11.00
N ALA A 451 1.11 -6.34 10.62
CA ALA A 451 2.45 -6.94 10.46
C ALA A 451 3.53 -6.08 11.14
N PRO A 452 3.57 -6.01 12.47
CA PRO A 452 4.55 -5.19 13.19
C PRO A 452 5.98 -5.72 13.04
N SER A 453 6.97 -4.82 13.01
CA SER A 453 8.41 -5.15 12.91
C SER A 453 8.94 -5.93 14.12
N SER A 454 8.39 -5.67 15.32
CA SER A 454 8.71 -6.36 16.56
C SER A 454 7.68 -7.45 16.82
N THR A 455 7.79 -8.55 16.13
CA THR A 455 7.15 -9.80 16.56
C THR A 455 8.04 -10.44 17.61
N GLY A 456 7.43 -10.90 18.72
CA GLY A 456 8.14 -11.72 19.71
C GLY A 456 8.77 -12.95 19.04
N SER A 457 9.41 -13.84 19.82
CA SER A 457 10.16 -15.00 19.29
C SER A 457 9.39 -15.94 18.35
N ARG A 458 8.09 -15.72 18.14
CA ARG A 458 7.22 -16.45 17.20
C ARG A 458 6.30 -15.48 16.48
N ASP A 459 6.18 -15.63 15.15
CA ASP A 459 5.28 -14.84 14.33
C ASP A 459 3.83 -15.00 14.80
N ARG A 460 3.15 -13.87 15.00
CA ARG A 460 1.72 -13.88 15.33
C ARG A 460 0.94 -14.47 14.17
N THR A 461 -0.18 -15.12 14.44
CA THR A 461 -1.03 -15.76 13.41
C THR A 461 -1.34 -14.83 12.24
N LEU A 462 -1.69 -13.55 12.53
CA LEU A 462 -2.01 -12.57 11.50
C LEU A 462 -0.79 -12.20 10.65
N THR A 463 0.37 -11.98 11.27
CA THR A 463 1.63 -11.70 10.55
C THR A 463 1.99 -12.87 9.63
N ARG A 464 1.79 -14.11 10.07
CA ARG A 464 2.00 -15.31 9.24
C ARG A 464 1.13 -15.28 7.98
N TRP A 465 -0.16 -14.96 8.11
CA TRP A 465 -1.05 -14.85 6.95
C TRP A 465 -0.64 -13.76 5.97
N LEU A 466 -0.22 -12.61 6.49
CA LEU A 466 0.30 -11.54 5.62
C LEU A 466 1.60 -11.94 4.91
N LEU A 467 2.47 -12.70 5.57
CA LEU A 467 3.67 -13.27 4.93
C LEU A 467 3.29 -14.26 3.83
N GLU A 468 2.32 -15.17 4.06
CA GLU A 468 1.82 -16.07 3.02
C GLU A 468 1.28 -15.29 1.81
N VAL A 469 0.50 -14.23 2.05
CA VAL A 469 -0.02 -13.37 0.97
C VAL A 469 1.12 -12.68 0.22
N THR A 470 2.08 -12.07 0.92
CA THR A 470 3.15 -11.33 0.25
C THR A 470 4.19 -12.24 -0.43
N GLU A 471 4.38 -13.46 0.04
CA GLU A 471 5.33 -14.41 -0.54
C GLU A 471 4.72 -15.25 -1.69
N ARG A 472 3.44 -15.59 -1.60
CA ARG A 472 2.77 -16.51 -2.53
C ARG A 472 1.60 -15.88 -3.29
N GLY A 473 1.04 -14.79 -2.77
CA GLY A 473 -0.17 -14.15 -3.32
C GLY A 473 -0.01 -13.72 -4.78
N ARG A 474 1.17 -13.30 -5.19
CA ARG A 474 1.46 -12.93 -6.58
C ARG A 474 1.03 -14.01 -7.58
N SER A 475 1.42 -15.26 -7.36
CA SER A 475 1.07 -16.39 -8.23
C SER A 475 -0.40 -16.79 -8.17
N LEU A 476 -1.08 -16.45 -7.07
CA LEU A 476 -2.49 -16.72 -6.85
C LEU A 476 -3.39 -15.55 -7.27
N GLY A 477 -2.79 -14.42 -7.66
CA GLY A 477 -3.55 -13.19 -7.97
C GLY A 477 -4.13 -12.50 -6.74
N VAL A 478 -3.49 -12.62 -5.57
CA VAL A 478 -3.82 -11.85 -4.35
C VAL A 478 -2.74 -10.82 -4.12
N VAL A 479 -3.12 -9.54 -4.13
CA VAL A 479 -2.20 -8.41 -4.11
C VAL A 479 -2.48 -7.52 -2.91
N LEU A 480 -1.44 -7.17 -2.16
CA LEU A 480 -1.54 -6.27 -1.02
C LEU A 480 -1.07 -4.87 -1.41
N PHE A 481 -1.91 -3.86 -1.21
CA PHE A 481 -1.54 -2.45 -1.18
C PHE A 481 -1.56 -1.99 0.26
N GLY A 482 -0.40 -1.86 0.86
CA GLY A 482 -0.24 -1.44 2.25
C GLY A 482 0.06 0.05 2.35
N ALA A 483 -0.50 0.71 3.36
CA ALA A 483 -0.18 2.09 3.67
C ALA A 483 0.20 2.24 5.15
N GLU A 484 1.20 3.07 5.46
CA GLU A 484 1.65 3.31 6.83
C GLU A 484 2.33 4.67 7.01
N GLN A 485 2.46 5.08 8.28
CA GLN A 485 3.20 6.28 8.65
C GLN A 485 4.67 6.00 8.93
N PHE A 486 4.97 4.81 9.42
CA PHE A 486 6.31 4.40 9.87
C PHE A 486 6.69 3.08 9.20
N ARG A 487 7.42 3.16 8.09
CA ARG A 487 7.94 1.99 7.37
C ARG A 487 8.80 1.11 8.28
N SER A 488 9.58 1.70 9.18
CA SER A 488 10.38 0.97 10.17
C SER A 488 9.55 0.15 11.17
N GLY A 489 8.24 0.43 11.26
CA GLY A 489 7.29 -0.29 12.11
C GLY A 489 6.72 -1.57 11.49
N ILE A 490 7.03 -1.88 10.22
CA ILE A 490 6.52 -3.05 9.51
C ILE A 490 7.54 -4.18 9.49
N HIS A 491 7.04 -5.41 9.47
CA HIS A 491 7.84 -6.62 9.33
C HIS A 491 8.66 -6.60 8.03
N SER A 492 9.99 -6.79 8.13
CA SER A 492 10.93 -6.63 7.02
C SER A 492 10.65 -7.54 5.82
N ARG A 493 10.19 -8.78 6.06
CA ARG A 493 9.83 -9.71 4.97
C ARG A 493 8.57 -9.27 4.21
N VAL A 494 7.61 -8.61 4.86
CA VAL A 494 6.44 -8.03 4.18
C VAL A 494 6.88 -6.92 3.25
N LEU A 495 7.72 -5.99 3.75
CA LEU A 495 8.29 -4.91 2.93
C LEU A 495 9.15 -5.44 1.78
N GLY A 496 10.03 -6.42 2.06
CA GLY A 496 10.93 -6.98 1.06
C GLY A 496 10.23 -7.73 -0.09
N ASN A 497 8.96 -8.09 0.08
CA ASN A 497 8.14 -8.70 -0.96
C ASN A 497 7.27 -7.68 -1.73
N CYS A 498 7.21 -6.41 -1.30
CA CYS A 498 6.57 -5.36 -2.09
C CYS A 498 7.49 -4.97 -3.24
N SER A 499 7.00 -5.11 -4.46
CA SER A 499 7.76 -4.75 -5.67
C SER A 499 7.72 -3.26 -5.98
N THR A 500 6.78 -2.55 -5.41
CA THR A 500 6.58 -1.11 -5.62
C THR A 500 6.52 -0.38 -4.28
N ASP A 501 7.40 0.59 -4.12
CA ASP A 501 7.42 1.49 -2.97
C ASP A 501 7.02 2.91 -3.40
N VAL A 502 6.11 3.50 -2.64
CA VAL A 502 5.70 4.90 -2.80
C VAL A 502 6.08 5.66 -1.55
N PHE A 503 6.93 6.66 -1.71
CA PHE A 503 7.40 7.50 -0.63
C PHE A 503 6.72 8.86 -0.69
N GLY A 504 5.80 9.11 0.25
CA GLY A 504 5.23 10.42 0.49
C GLY A 504 6.11 11.25 1.44
N ARG A 505 5.60 12.42 1.85
CA ARG A 505 6.28 13.24 2.86
C ARG A 505 6.51 12.44 4.14
N THR A 506 7.75 12.35 4.58
CA THR A 506 8.18 11.47 5.68
C THR A 506 8.69 12.28 6.87
N ASN A 507 8.47 11.77 8.08
CA ASN A 507 8.98 12.39 9.31
C ASN A 507 10.52 12.25 9.36
N PRO A 508 11.26 13.32 9.75
CA PRO A 508 12.73 13.28 9.87
C PRO A 508 13.27 12.13 10.74
N VAL A 509 12.54 11.75 11.79
CA VAL A 509 12.92 10.61 12.65
C VAL A 509 12.88 9.29 11.87
N GLU A 510 11.91 9.14 10.98
CA GLU A 510 11.79 7.94 10.15
C GLU A 510 12.84 7.92 9.05
N LEU A 511 13.15 9.06 8.43
CA LEU A 511 14.22 9.19 7.43
C LEU A 511 15.58 8.68 7.96
N SER A 512 15.84 8.84 9.26
CA SER A 512 17.08 8.37 9.88
C SER A 512 17.14 6.87 10.12
N LYS A 513 15.98 6.17 10.14
CA LYS A 513 15.89 4.75 10.52
C LYS A 513 15.96 3.79 9.34
N ALA A 514 15.38 4.15 8.20
CA ALA A 514 15.31 3.28 7.05
C ALA A 514 16.35 3.69 5.99
N ALA A 515 17.18 2.72 5.58
CA ALA A 515 18.22 2.94 4.57
C ALA A 515 17.64 3.36 3.21
N ASP A 516 16.44 2.91 2.90
CA ASP A 516 15.74 3.18 1.63
C ASP A 516 15.51 4.68 1.40
N TYR A 517 15.31 5.44 2.48
CA TYR A 517 15.15 6.89 2.37
C TYR A 517 16.44 7.66 2.01
N LYS A 518 17.61 7.04 2.14
CA LYS A 518 18.89 7.68 1.77
C LYS A 518 19.00 7.97 0.28
N LEU A 519 18.19 7.33 -0.54
CA LEU A 519 18.11 7.63 -1.97
C LEU A 519 17.43 8.98 -2.26
N PHE A 520 16.72 9.54 -1.28
CA PHE A 520 15.91 10.75 -1.43
C PHE A 520 16.27 11.85 -0.42
N SER A 521 17.32 11.65 0.40
CA SER A 521 17.77 12.58 1.46
C SER A 521 19.04 13.32 1.08
#